data_b36c9cdb3031bd6cad526fcc532ba482
#
_entry.id   b36c9cdb3031bd6cad526fcc532ba482
#
_cell.length_a   1.000
_cell.length_b   1.000
_cell.length_c   1.000
_cell.angle_alpha   90.00
_cell.angle_beta   90.00
_cell.angle_gamma   90.00
#
_symmetry.space_group_name_H-M   'P 1'
#
loop_
_entity.id
_entity.type
_entity.pdbx_description
1 polymer ?
#
loop_
_entity_poly.entity_id
_entity_poly.type
_entity_poly.pdbx_seq_one_letter_code
_entity_poly.pdbx_strand_id
1 'polypeptide(L)'
;YIDPARRDEHGARTYAIEDCTPDVLALRDLLLAKARYVMIKLSPMLDWRKAVDDFAGTVAEVHIVSTGNECKELLLVLDGKVAGITSDAAAADTRAPHVYCVNDDQRLDYDAAAYTRGLRIGDAPLPHELRYLYEPNASIMKAGCFDVVEARFGAVQIGPSSHLFVSDEPVDGFPGRGFAIETIGGMGKKELKRLLSGLDRANIAVRNFPLTAPQLRKKLKLADGGDAYLFGTTMQGGDHVLIRTAKISR
;
A
#
# COMPACT_ATOMS: atom_id res chain seq x y z
N TYR A 1 18.58 -16.72 -7.77
CA TYR A 1 18.34 -15.30 -7.56
C TYR A 1 18.92 -14.49 -8.72
N ILE A 2 18.13 -13.55 -9.25
CA ILE A 2 18.53 -12.65 -10.34
C ILE A 2 18.12 -11.22 -9.97
N ASP A 3 19.04 -10.26 -10.17
CA ASP A 3 18.82 -8.83 -9.99
C ASP A 3 19.18 -8.14 -11.32
N PRO A 4 18.25 -8.06 -12.30
CA PRO A 4 18.56 -7.51 -13.61
C PRO A 4 18.82 -6.01 -13.51
N ALA A 5 19.85 -5.55 -14.21
CA ALA A 5 20.18 -4.15 -14.25
C ALA A 5 19.10 -3.35 -15.01
N ARG A 6 18.65 -2.24 -14.43
CA ARG A 6 17.64 -1.33 -15.01
C ARG A 6 18.26 -0.33 -15.99
N ARG A 7 19.07 -0.83 -16.88
CA ARG A 7 19.69 -0.03 -17.95
C ARG A 7 19.59 -0.82 -19.24
N ASP A 8 19.15 -0.14 -20.28
CA ASP A 8 19.20 -0.69 -21.62
C ASP A 8 20.66 -0.85 -22.09
N GLU A 9 20.84 -1.43 -23.27
CA GLU A 9 22.15 -1.59 -23.91
C GLU A 9 22.88 -0.24 -24.13
N HIS A 10 22.16 0.89 -24.08
CA HIS A 10 22.72 2.24 -24.22
C HIS A 10 22.97 2.94 -22.87
N GLY A 11 22.69 2.26 -21.73
CA GLY A 11 22.89 2.78 -20.38
C GLY A 11 21.81 3.73 -19.88
N ALA A 12 20.71 3.93 -20.65
CA ALA A 12 19.56 4.70 -20.20
C ALA A 12 18.73 3.93 -19.15
N ARG A 13 18.08 4.63 -18.22
CA ARG A 13 17.16 3.99 -17.26
C ARG A 13 15.92 3.49 -17.99
N THR A 14 15.61 2.20 -17.79
CA THR A 14 14.38 1.61 -18.29
C THR A 14 13.34 1.43 -17.18
N TYR A 15 12.07 1.40 -17.58
CA TYR A 15 10.91 1.14 -16.72
C TYR A 15 10.15 -0.13 -17.12
N ALA A 16 10.59 -0.82 -18.21
CA ALA A 16 10.00 -2.07 -18.64
C ALA A 16 10.89 -3.25 -18.22
N ILE A 17 10.30 -4.43 -17.95
CA ILE A 17 11.05 -5.61 -17.52
C ILE A 17 11.88 -6.15 -18.69
N GLU A 18 11.33 -6.10 -19.90
CA GLU A 18 11.95 -6.56 -21.14
C GLU A 18 13.24 -5.77 -21.50
N ASP A 19 13.34 -4.53 -21.06
CA ASP A 19 14.50 -3.68 -21.32
C ASP A 19 15.64 -3.87 -20.29
N CYS A 20 15.41 -4.70 -19.27
CA CYS A 20 16.43 -4.97 -18.26
C CYS A 20 17.50 -5.94 -18.78
N THR A 21 18.71 -5.84 -18.26
CA THR A 21 19.81 -6.74 -18.61
C THR A 21 20.19 -7.61 -17.40
N PRO A 22 20.09 -8.96 -17.49
CA PRO A 22 19.52 -9.72 -18.62
C PRO A 22 17.99 -9.56 -18.73
N ASP A 23 17.45 -9.77 -19.96
CA ASP A 23 16.01 -9.88 -20.18
C ASP A 23 15.47 -11.16 -19.52
N VAL A 24 14.87 -10.99 -18.35
CA VAL A 24 14.38 -12.11 -17.51
C VAL A 24 13.08 -12.70 -18.03
N LEU A 25 12.33 -11.98 -18.87
CA LEU A 25 11.13 -12.53 -19.52
C LEU A 25 11.53 -13.52 -20.62
N ALA A 26 12.49 -13.15 -21.48
CA ALA A 26 13.03 -14.03 -22.50
C ALA A 26 13.75 -15.25 -21.90
N LEU A 27 14.37 -15.10 -20.74
CA LEU A 27 15.08 -16.19 -20.03
C LEU A 27 14.19 -17.06 -19.16
N ARG A 28 12.91 -16.72 -18.93
CA ARG A 28 11.99 -17.41 -18.00
C ARG A 28 12.04 -18.93 -18.13
N ASP A 29 11.81 -19.45 -19.31
CA ASP A 29 11.70 -20.89 -19.55
C ASP A 29 13.03 -21.62 -19.33
N LEU A 30 14.14 -20.99 -19.74
CA LEU A 30 15.48 -21.52 -19.46
C LEU A 30 15.78 -21.58 -17.97
N LEU A 31 15.41 -20.54 -17.22
CA LEU A 31 15.62 -20.47 -15.78
C LEU A 31 14.81 -21.53 -15.04
N LEU A 32 13.54 -21.71 -15.40
CA LEU A 32 12.65 -22.71 -14.81
C LEU A 32 13.03 -24.15 -15.21
N ALA A 33 13.68 -24.36 -16.36
CA ALA A 33 14.27 -25.65 -16.72
C ALA A 33 15.51 -25.99 -15.87
N LYS A 34 16.23 -24.99 -15.35
CA LYS A 34 17.45 -25.17 -14.55
C LYS A 34 17.23 -25.14 -13.03
N ALA A 35 16.18 -24.49 -12.56
CA ALA A 35 15.89 -24.33 -11.14
C ALA A 35 14.40 -24.48 -10.86
N ARG A 36 14.06 -25.16 -9.76
CA ARG A 36 12.66 -25.27 -9.34
C ARG A 36 12.05 -23.92 -8.99
N TYR A 37 12.79 -23.10 -8.28
CA TYR A 37 12.39 -21.74 -7.89
C TYR A 37 13.37 -20.72 -8.46
N VAL A 38 12.84 -19.65 -9.00
CA VAL A 38 13.63 -18.50 -9.47
C VAL A 38 13.12 -17.24 -8.79
N MET A 39 13.97 -16.60 -8.00
CA MET A 39 13.65 -15.31 -7.38
C MET A 39 14.22 -14.18 -8.25
N ILE A 40 13.37 -13.25 -8.64
CA ILE A 40 13.71 -12.10 -9.45
C ILE A 40 13.45 -10.83 -8.65
N LYS A 41 14.47 -9.99 -8.52
CA LYS A 41 14.35 -8.68 -7.90
C LYS A 41 14.01 -7.64 -8.95
N LEU A 42 12.94 -6.90 -8.71
CA LEU A 42 12.45 -5.85 -9.60
C LEU A 42 12.41 -4.50 -8.89
N SER A 43 12.28 -3.44 -9.69
CA SER A 43 12.09 -2.10 -9.16
C SER A 43 10.77 -1.97 -8.38
N PRO A 44 10.76 -1.33 -7.20
CA PRO A 44 9.52 -1.03 -6.49
C PRO A 44 8.61 -0.04 -7.25
N MET A 45 9.09 0.59 -8.31
CA MET A 45 8.29 1.48 -9.17
C MET A 45 7.35 0.72 -10.12
N LEU A 46 7.66 -0.55 -10.44
CA LEU A 46 6.83 -1.37 -11.34
C LEU A 46 5.48 -1.71 -10.70
N ASP A 47 4.43 -1.77 -11.52
CA ASP A 47 3.16 -2.36 -11.09
C ASP A 47 3.37 -3.87 -10.91
N TRP A 48 3.20 -4.36 -9.69
CA TRP A 48 3.44 -5.75 -9.38
C TRP A 48 2.44 -6.70 -10.05
N ARG A 49 1.20 -6.24 -10.30
CA ARG A 49 0.19 -7.05 -10.98
C ARG A 49 0.54 -7.23 -12.46
N LYS A 50 0.92 -6.13 -13.11
CA LYS A 50 1.43 -6.20 -14.47
C LYS A 50 2.67 -7.09 -14.54
N ALA A 51 3.60 -6.96 -13.60
CA ALA A 51 4.78 -7.82 -13.56
C ALA A 51 4.42 -9.30 -13.43
N VAL A 52 3.42 -9.67 -12.61
CA VAL A 52 2.90 -11.04 -12.52
C VAL A 52 2.31 -11.51 -13.85
N ASP A 53 1.52 -10.67 -14.51
CA ASP A 53 0.90 -10.99 -15.81
C ASP A 53 1.97 -11.21 -16.89
N ASP A 54 3.05 -10.41 -16.91
CA ASP A 54 4.16 -10.52 -17.87
C ASP A 54 4.89 -11.88 -17.75
N PHE A 55 4.90 -12.51 -16.55
CA PHE A 55 5.47 -13.84 -16.34
C PHE A 55 4.49 -15.00 -16.59
N ALA A 56 3.31 -14.73 -17.15
CA ALA A 56 2.37 -15.71 -17.70
C ALA A 56 2.06 -16.91 -16.79
N GLY A 57 1.65 -16.65 -15.55
CA GLY A 57 1.18 -17.67 -14.61
C GLY A 57 2.28 -18.49 -13.93
N THR A 58 3.55 -18.13 -14.09
CA THR A 58 4.68 -18.81 -13.44
C THR A 58 4.99 -18.29 -12.04
N VAL A 59 4.41 -17.13 -11.64
CA VAL A 59 4.68 -16.49 -10.35
C VAL A 59 3.89 -17.19 -9.24
N ALA A 60 4.60 -17.76 -8.28
CA ALA A 60 4.02 -18.37 -7.09
C ALA A 60 3.90 -17.39 -5.92
N GLU A 61 4.88 -16.49 -5.78
CA GLU A 61 4.92 -15.54 -4.68
C GLU A 61 5.36 -14.14 -5.14
N VAL A 62 4.77 -13.12 -4.50
CA VAL A 62 5.14 -11.71 -4.64
C VAL A 62 5.53 -11.17 -3.29
N HIS A 63 6.75 -10.62 -3.15
CA HIS A 63 7.19 -9.97 -1.92
C HIS A 63 7.37 -8.48 -2.17
N ILE A 64 6.60 -7.66 -1.45
CA ILE A 64 6.69 -6.21 -1.44
C ILE A 64 7.40 -5.81 -0.16
N VAL A 65 8.66 -5.43 -0.28
CA VAL A 65 9.54 -5.18 0.85
C VAL A 65 9.77 -3.69 1.03
N SER A 66 9.46 -3.21 2.23
CA SER A 66 9.67 -1.83 2.67
C SER A 66 10.51 -1.79 3.93
N THR A 67 11.27 -0.73 4.12
CA THR A 67 11.98 -0.43 5.35
C THR A 67 11.91 1.07 5.63
N GLY A 68 11.77 1.45 6.90
CA GLY A 68 11.58 2.84 7.28
C GLY A 68 10.36 3.50 6.61
N ASN A 69 9.33 2.70 6.30
CA ASN A 69 8.11 3.13 5.59
C ASN A 69 8.37 3.61 4.14
N GLU A 70 9.39 3.07 3.47
CA GLU A 70 9.68 3.29 2.05
C GLU A 70 9.79 1.93 1.34
N CYS A 71 9.04 1.75 0.24
CA CYS A 71 9.11 0.53 -0.56
C CYS A 71 10.46 0.46 -1.29
N LYS A 72 11.24 -0.58 -0.98
CA LYS A 72 12.60 -0.75 -1.48
C LYS A 72 12.70 -1.78 -2.60
N GLU A 73 11.99 -2.91 -2.46
CA GLU A 73 12.13 -4.05 -3.35
C GLU A 73 10.76 -4.62 -3.72
N LEU A 74 10.67 -5.10 -4.95
CA LEU A 74 9.64 -6.01 -5.42
C LEU A 74 10.34 -7.31 -5.83
N LEU A 75 10.02 -8.42 -5.14
CA LEU A 75 10.59 -9.73 -5.47
C LEU A 75 9.48 -10.63 -6.00
N LEU A 76 9.73 -11.29 -7.12
CA LEU A 76 8.86 -12.34 -7.66
C LEU A 76 9.55 -13.68 -7.49
N VAL A 77 8.81 -14.69 -7.01
CA VAL A 77 9.28 -16.07 -6.96
C VAL A 77 8.51 -16.87 -8.01
N LEU A 78 9.21 -17.33 -9.02
CA LEU A 78 8.67 -18.24 -10.04
C LEU A 78 8.81 -19.69 -9.55
N ASP A 79 7.78 -20.54 -9.79
CA ASP A 79 7.81 -22.01 -9.56
C ASP A 79 7.54 -22.74 -10.87
N GLY A 80 8.49 -23.54 -11.33
CA GLY A 80 8.35 -24.35 -12.54
C GLY A 80 7.23 -25.39 -12.51
N LYS A 81 6.73 -25.77 -11.33
CA LYS A 81 5.59 -26.67 -11.19
C LYS A 81 4.25 -25.99 -11.45
N VAL A 82 4.13 -24.72 -11.10
CA VAL A 82 2.92 -23.91 -11.37
C VAL A 82 2.75 -23.69 -12.87
N ALA A 83 3.86 -23.64 -13.61
CA ALA A 83 3.88 -23.38 -15.05
C ALA A 83 3.42 -24.59 -15.92
N GLY A 84 3.07 -25.75 -15.34
CA GLY A 84 2.70 -26.93 -16.13
C GLY A 84 3.81 -27.42 -17.07
N ILE A 85 5.07 -27.07 -16.84
CA ILE A 85 6.24 -27.53 -17.60
C ILE A 85 6.49 -29.04 -17.36
N THR A 86 5.80 -29.64 -16.40
CA THR A 86 5.70 -31.11 -16.25
C THR A 86 4.51 -31.59 -17.04
N SER A 87 4.71 -32.57 -17.88
CA SER A 87 3.99 -33.27 -18.93
C SER A 87 2.44 -33.48 -18.84
N ASP A 88 1.72 -32.88 -17.92
CA ASP A 88 0.27 -32.91 -17.81
C ASP A 88 -0.35 -31.54 -18.09
N ALA A 89 -0.50 -31.27 -19.38
CA ALA A 89 -1.06 -30.00 -19.90
C ALA A 89 -2.56 -29.78 -19.57
N ALA A 90 -3.16 -30.56 -18.69
CA ALA A 90 -4.58 -30.47 -18.35
C ALA A 90 -4.90 -29.65 -17.08
N ALA A 91 -3.89 -29.19 -16.36
CA ALA A 91 -4.06 -28.40 -15.12
C ALA A 91 -3.08 -27.24 -15.10
N ALA A 92 -3.10 -26.39 -16.12
CA ALA A 92 -2.57 -25.04 -15.97
C ALA A 92 -3.51 -24.28 -15.02
N ASP A 93 -3.42 -24.62 -13.73
CA ASP A 93 -4.03 -23.85 -12.66
C ASP A 93 -3.32 -22.50 -12.65
N THR A 94 -3.95 -21.49 -13.24
CA THR A 94 -3.53 -20.09 -13.17
C THR A 94 -3.72 -19.60 -11.73
N ARG A 95 -3.00 -20.25 -10.81
CA ARG A 95 -3.07 -19.94 -9.39
C ARG A 95 -2.55 -18.54 -9.18
N ALA A 96 -3.42 -17.67 -8.70
CA ALA A 96 -3.00 -16.36 -8.30
C ALA A 96 -1.89 -16.46 -7.23
N PRO A 97 -0.85 -15.61 -7.28
CA PRO A 97 0.28 -15.71 -6.38
C PRO A 97 -0.11 -15.40 -4.93
N HIS A 98 0.66 -15.92 -3.99
CA HIS A 98 0.62 -15.48 -2.61
C HIS A 98 1.43 -14.19 -2.45
N VAL A 99 0.86 -13.17 -1.79
CA VAL A 99 1.47 -11.83 -1.67
C VAL A 99 1.91 -11.59 -0.24
N TYR A 100 3.17 -11.21 -0.07
CA TYR A 100 3.77 -10.83 1.20
C TYR A 100 4.09 -9.34 1.22
N CYS A 101 3.50 -8.61 2.17
CA CYS A 101 3.77 -7.21 2.44
C CYS A 101 4.61 -7.10 3.71
N VAL A 102 5.83 -6.60 3.59
CA VAL A 102 6.76 -6.47 4.72
C VAL A 102 7.21 -5.03 4.84
N ASN A 103 7.13 -4.48 6.07
CA ASN A 103 7.72 -3.20 6.39
C ASN A 103 8.39 -3.27 7.77
N ASP A 104 9.71 -3.38 7.80
CA ASP A 104 10.50 -3.65 9.00
C ASP A 104 9.99 -4.92 9.71
N ASP A 105 9.44 -4.81 10.92
CA ASP A 105 8.85 -5.89 11.71
C ASP A 105 7.36 -6.18 11.39
N GLN A 106 6.70 -5.30 10.65
CA GLN A 106 5.29 -5.45 10.27
C GLN A 106 5.14 -6.36 9.05
N ARG A 107 4.21 -7.30 9.12
CA ARG A 107 3.93 -8.26 8.04
C ARG A 107 2.42 -8.43 7.83
N LEU A 108 2.04 -8.52 6.58
CA LEU A 108 0.73 -8.96 6.11
C LEU A 108 0.93 -9.84 4.89
N ASP A 109 0.24 -10.96 4.81
CA ASP A 109 0.25 -11.82 3.64
C ASP A 109 -1.17 -12.25 3.27
N TYR A 110 -1.40 -12.54 1.99
CA TYR A 110 -2.70 -12.96 1.49
C TYR A 110 -2.58 -13.64 0.12
N ASP A 111 -3.55 -14.49 -0.21
CA ASP A 111 -3.68 -15.03 -1.56
C ASP A 111 -4.29 -13.98 -2.48
N ALA A 112 -3.63 -13.69 -3.60
CA ALA A 112 -4.14 -12.70 -4.55
C ALA A 112 -5.51 -13.10 -5.16
N ALA A 113 -5.86 -14.39 -5.16
CA ALA A 113 -7.18 -14.89 -5.54
C ALA A 113 -8.28 -14.47 -4.55
N ALA A 114 -7.95 -14.33 -3.27
CA ALA A 114 -8.90 -13.88 -2.26
C ALA A 114 -9.19 -12.37 -2.36
N TYR A 115 -8.40 -11.65 -3.15
CA TYR A 115 -8.60 -10.25 -3.49
C TYR A 115 -9.72 -10.14 -4.52
N THR A 116 -10.94 -10.12 -4.06
CA THR A 116 -12.09 -9.83 -4.92
C THR A 116 -12.11 -8.34 -5.25
N ARG A 117 -11.80 -7.99 -6.50
CA ARG A 117 -12.03 -6.65 -7.10
C ARG A 117 -13.49 -6.15 -6.97
N GLY A 118 -14.30 -6.76 -6.11
CA GLY A 118 -15.73 -6.54 -6.04
C GLY A 118 -16.23 -5.83 -4.79
N LEU A 119 -15.48 -5.81 -3.71
CA LEU A 119 -15.82 -4.95 -2.58
C LEU A 119 -15.37 -3.53 -2.94
N ARG A 120 -16.33 -2.69 -3.30
CA ARG A 120 -16.05 -1.27 -3.52
C ARG A 120 -15.53 -0.70 -2.21
N ILE A 121 -14.29 -0.27 -2.23
CA ILE A 121 -13.67 0.50 -1.15
C ILE A 121 -14.63 1.63 -0.78
N GLY A 122 -15.11 1.64 0.47
CA GLY A 122 -16.03 2.64 0.97
C GLY A 122 -17.53 2.26 0.96
N ASP A 123 -17.89 1.00 0.63
CA ASP A 123 -19.28 0.52 0.77
C ASP A 123 -19.59 0.09 2.22
N ALA A 124 -18.56 -0.21 3.02
CA ALA A 124 -18.76 -0.47 4.44
C ALA A 124 -19.15 0.83 5.16
N PRO A 125 -20.23 0.81 5.99
CA PRO A 125 -20.64 1.99 6.74
C PRO A 125 -19.53 2.41 7.71
N LEU A 126 -19.32 3.71 7.85
CA LEU A 126 -18.40 4.23 8.86
C LEU A 126 -18.87 3.83 10.26
N PRO A 127 -17.94 3.56 11.19
CA PRO A 127 -18.26 3.39 12.59
C PRO A 127 -19.07 4.57 13.14
N HIS A 128 -19.95 4.31 14.11
CA HIS A 128 -20.77 5.34 14.74
C HIS A 128 -19.91 6.45 15.39
N GLU A 129 -18.81 6.05 16.01
CA GLU A 129 -17.81 6.96 16.57
C GLU A 129 -16.47 6.73 15.88
N LEU A 130 -15.84 7.81 15.40
CA LEU A 130 -14.50 7.76 14.82
C LEU A 130 -13.49 8.08 15.91
N ARG A 131 -13.00 7.06 16.61
CA ARG A 131 -12.04 7.22 17.72
C ARG A 131 -10.60 7.02 17.30
N TYR A 132 -10.37 6.15 16.33
CA TYR A 132 -9.02 5.80 15.88
C TYR A 132 -8.88 5.97 14.37
N LEU A 133 -7.70 6.41 13.96
CA LEU A 133 -7.32 6.56 12.57
C LEU A 133 -6.03 5.78 12.32
N TYR A 134 -5.97 5.06 11.20
CA TYR A 134 -4.81 4.27 10.80
C TYR A 134 -4.35 4.66 9.40
N GLU A 135 -3.04 4.78 9.26
CA GLU A 135 -2.37 5.01 7.98
C GLU A 135 -1.54 3.78 7.64
N PRO A 136 -1.84 3.04 6.57
CA PRO A 136 -1.10 1.87 6.14
C PRO A 136 0.36 2.19 5.85
N ASN A 137 1.24 1.21 6.06
CA ASN A 137 2.64 1.33 5.70
C ASN A 137 2.86 1.23 4.18
N ALA A 138 4.10 1.52 3.74
CA ALA A 138 4.44 1.60 2.33
C ALA A 138 4.24 0.28 1.57
N SER A 139 4.43 -0.90 2.20
CA SER A 139 4.21 -2.18 1.54
C SER A 139 2.72 -2.43 1.26
N ILE A 140 1.83 -2.08 2.19
CA ILE A 140 0.37 -2.15 2.01
C ILE A 140 -0.08 -1.15 0.94
N MET A 141 0.44 0.07 0.97
CA MET A 141 0.15 1.08 -0.05
C MET A 141 0.56 0.61 -1.45
N LYS A 142 1.70 -0.05 -1.57
CA LYS A 142 2.19 -0.62 -2.83
C LYS A 142 1.37 -1.83 -3.27
N ALA A 143 0.98 -2.71 -2.35
CA ALA A 143 0.13 -3.87 -2.63
C ALA A 143 -1.26 -3.44 -3.09
N GLY A 144 -1.79 -2.36 -2.53
CA GLY A 144 -3.16 -1.89 -2.79
C GLY A 144 -4.22 -2.86 -2.27
N CYS A 145 -3.91 -3.65 -1.24
CA CYS A 145 -4.78 -4.68 -0.66
C CYS A 145 -5.67 -4.13 0.46
N PHE A 146 -6.36 -3.03 0.18
CA PHE A 146 -7.10 -2.29 1.21
C PHE A 146 -8.33 -3.03 1.73
N ASP A 147 -8.99 -3.82 0.88
CA ASP A 147 -10.08 -4.72 1.25
C ASP A 147 -9.63 -5.86 2.16
N VAL A 148 -8.43 -6.41 1.94
CA VAL A 148 -7.80 -7.38 2.85
C VAL A 148 -7.56 -6.76 4.21
N VAL A 149 -7.10 -5.50 4.25
CA VAL A 149 -6.91 -4.76 5.50
C VAL A 149 -8.24 -4.56 6.22
N GLU A 150 -9.30 -4.10 5.52
CA GLU A 150 -10.65 -3.96 6.10
C GLU A 150 -11.16 -5.28 6.67
N ALA A 151 -11.10 -6.35 5.89
CA ALA A 151 -11.60 -7.67 6.30
C ALA A 151 -10.83 -8.25 7.48
N ARG A 152 -9.51 -8.06 7.55
CA ARG A 152 -8.66 -8.66 8.58
C ARG A 152 -8.65 -7.89 9.88
N PHE A 153 -8.71 -6.57 9.81
CA PHE A 153 -8.54 -5.68 10.97
C PHE A 153 -9.83 -5.00 11.42
N GLY A 154 -10.92 -5.12 10.66
CA GLY A 154 -12.19 -4.50 11.01
C GLY A 154 -12.18 -2.97 10.97
N ALA A 155 -11.11 -2.36 10.48
CA ALA A 155 -11.04 -0.92 10.28
C ALA A 155 -11.55 -0.58 8.88
N VAL A 156 -12.37 0.46 8.75
CA VAL A 156 -13.05 0.85 7.50
C VAL A 156 -12.37 2.05 6.87
N GLN A 157 -12.21 2.07 5.55
CA GLN A 157 -11.69 3.26 4.87
C GLN A 157 -12.62 4.46 5.05
N ILE A 158 -12.06 5.59 5.46
CA ILE A 158 -12.83 6.81 5.75
C ILE A 158 -13.49 7.42 4.50
N GLY A 159 -12.96 7.12 3.33
CA GLY A 159 -13.53 7.58 2.05
C GLY A 159 -12.75 7.06 0.85
N PRO A 160 -13.31 7.18 -0.35
CA PRO A 160 -12.69 6.72 -1.59
C PRO A 160 -11.31 7.34 -1.79
N SER A 161 -10.32 6.54 -2.18
CA SER A 161 -8.94 6.99 -2.46
C SER A 161 -8.26 7.75 -1.30
N SER A 162 -8.81 7.67 -0.08
CA SER A 162 -8.21 8.27 1.11
C SER A 162 -7.04 7.45 1.63
N HIS A 163 -7.13 6.12 1.50
CA HIS A 163 -6.15 5.16 2.05
C HIS A 163 -5.88 5.38 3.55
N LEU A 164 -6.88 5.92 4.25
CA LEU A 164 -6.93 6.06 5.70
C LEU A 164 -8.06 5.19 6.22
N PHE A 165 -7.82 4.51 7.34
CA PHE A 165 -8.79 3.62 7.96
C PHE A 165 -9.21 4.17 9.30
N VAL A 166 -10.43 3.88 9.72
CA VAL A 166 -10.99 4.34 10.99
C VAL A 166 -11.69 3.20 11.71
N SER A 167 -11.71 3.28 13.03
CA SER A 167 -12.45 2.37 13.91
C SER A 167 -12.95 3.10 15.16
N ASP A 168 -13.89 2.51 15.87
CA ASP A 168 -14.37 2.93 17.19
C ASP A 168 -13.57 2.28 18.33
N GLU A 169 -12.97 1.12 18.10
CA GLU A 169 -12.08 0.43 19.04
C GLU A 169 -10.64 0.38 18.53
N PRO A 170 -9.64 0.23 19.41
CA PRO A 170 -8.26 0.11 18.99
C PRO A 170 -8.04 -1.20 18.22
N VAL A 171 -7.26 -1.13 17.16
CA VAL A 171 -6.91 -2.27 16.30
C VAL A 171 -5.47 -2.68 16.55
N ASP A 172 -5.30 -3.88 17.09
CA ASP A 172 -3.99 -4.44 17.33
C ASP A 172 -3.34 -4.96 16.04
N GLY A 173 -2.02 -4.78 15.94
CA GLY A 173 -1.24 -5.33 14.82
C GLY A 173 -1.52 -4.71 13.46
N PHE A 174 -2.21 -3.57 13.39
CA PHE A 174 -2.44 -2.87 12.12
C PHE A 174 -1.11 -2.61 11.39
N PRO A 175 -1.01 -2.98 10.09
CA PRO A 175 0.25 -2.83 9.34
C PRO A 175 0.47 -1.39 8.89
N GLY A 176 0.85 -0.52 9.84
CA GLY A 176 0.98 0.91 9.62
C GLY A 176 1.17 1.69 10.91
N ARG A 177 0.65 2.93 10.94
CA ARG A 177 0.66 3.80 12.10
C ARG A 177 -0.76 4.02 12.60
N GLY A 178 -0.94 3.97 13.93
CA GLY A 178 -2.23 4.25 14.59
C GLY A 178 -2.22 5.61 15.29
N PHE A 179 -3.39 6.23 15.33
CA PHE A 179 -3.61 7.54 15.93
C PHE A 179 -4.96 7.58 16.66
N ALA A 180 -4.99 8.20 17.85
CA ALA A 180 -6.23 8.54 18.52
C ALA A 180 -6.80 9.85 17.93
N ILE A 181 -8.06 9.84 17.54
CA ILE A 181 -8.75 11.02 16.99
C ILE A 181 -9.17 11.94 18.16
N GLU A 182 -8.73 13.19 18.11
CA GLU A 182 -9.11 14.21 19.09
C GLU A 182 -10.27 15.08 18.61
N THR A 183 -10.23 15.46 17.32
CA THR A 183 -11.24 16.38 16.76
C THR A 183 -11.31 16.20 15.25
N ILE A 184 -12.53 16.21 14.72
CA ILE A 184 -12.81 16.25 13.28
C ILE A 184 -13.59 17.54 12.98
N GLY A 185 -13.26 18.18 11.87
CA GLY A 185 -13.97 19.37 11.40
C GLY A 185 -13.62 19.74 9.97
N GLY A 186 -14.46 20.55 9.36
CA GLY A 186 -14.25 21.09 8.02
C GLY A 186 -13.34 22.32 8.01
N MET A 187 -13.28 22.99 6.85
CA MET A 187 -12.47 24.18 6.62
C MET A 187 -13.16 25.51 7.04
N GLY A 188 -14.34 25.41 7.68
CA GLY A 188 -15.09 26.55 8.18
C GLY A 188 -14.35 27.28 9.33
N LYS A 189 -14.49 28.61 9.41
CA LYS A 189 -13.76 29.43 10.38
C LYS A 189 -13.96 28.99 11.84
N LYS A 190 -15.19 28.58 12.21
CA LYS A 190 -15.54 28.14 13.57
C LYS A 190 -14.90 26.77 13.88
N GLU A 191 -14.93 25.86 12.91
CA GLU A 191 -14.37 24.51 13.04
C GLU A 191 -12.85 24.54 13.09
N LEU A 192 -12.20 25.34 12.23
CA LEU A 192 -10.76 25.55 12.27
C LEU A 192 -10.31 26.15 13.61
N LYS A 193 -11.06 27.10 14.18
CA LYS A 193 -10.74 27.65 15.50
C LYS A 193 -10.74 26.57 16.59
N ARG A 194 -11.70 25.63 16.56
CA ARG A 194 -11.77 24.51 17.49
C ARG A 194 -10.64 23.52 17.27
N LEU A 195 -10.42 23.11 16.01
CA LEU A 195 -9.45 22.10 15.61
C LEU A 195 -8.00 22.54 15.87
N LEU A 196 -7.69 23.82 15.69
CA LEU A 196 -6.36 24.39 15.89
C LEU A 196 -6.12 24.97 17.29
N SER A 197 -7.09 24.84 18.19
CA SER A 197 -6.95 25.38 19.56
C SER A 197 -5.72 24.79 20.25
N GLY A 198 -4.80 25.67 20.71
CA GLY A 198 -3.57 25.26 21.38
C GLY A 198 -2.48 24.67 20.46
N LEU A 199 -2.65 24.74 19.13
CA LEU A 199 -1.64 24.27 18.18
C LEU A 199 -0.89 25.44 17.54
N ASP A 200 0.43 25.41 17.64
CA ASP A 200 1.37 26.27 16.89
C ASP A 200 2.12 25.48 15.81
N ARG A 201 2.18 24.17 15.95
CA ARG A 201 2.83 23.21 15.03
C ARG A 201 2.09 21.91 14.93
N ALA A 202 2.24 21.21 13.80
CA ALA A 202 1.70 19.87 13.59
C ALA A 202 2.40 19.15 12.45
N ASN A 203 2.42 17.81 12.51
CA ASN A 203 2.75 16.94 11.39
C ASN A 203 1.52 16.85 10.47
N ILE A 204 1.61 17.37 9.24
CA ILE A 204 0.48 17.41 8.32
C ILE A 204 0.63 16.37 7.23
N ALA A 205 -0.38 15.52 7.09
CA ALA A 205 -0.55 14.59 5.98
C ALA A 205 -1.86 14.86 5.24
N VAL A 206 -1.87 14.64 3.93
CA VAL A 206 -3.09 14.78 3.11
C VAL A 206 -3.29 13.52 2.27
N ARG A 207 -4.55 13.08 2.18
CA ARG A 207 -4.99 11.94 1.39
C ARG A 207 -6.32 12.28 0.72
N ASN A 208 -6.35 12.30 -0.61
CA ASN A 208 -7.54 12.71 -1.36
C ASN A 208 -8.13 14.03 -0.84
N PHE A 209 -7.33 15.10 -0.81
CA PHE A 209 -7.69 16.41 -0.27
C PHE A 209 -7.35 17.50 -1.28
N PRO A 210 -8.13 18.60 -1.40
CA PRO A 210 -7.93 19.62 -2.43
C PRO A 210 -6.63 20.42 -2.32
N LEU A 211 -5.98 20.41 -1.15
CA LEU A 211 -4.72 21.11 -0.90
C LEU A 211 -3.59 20.12 -0.65
N THR A 212 -2.40 20.45 -1.10
CA THR A 212 -1.17 19.73 -0.70
C THR A 212 -0.83 20.04 0.77
N ALA A 213 -0.02 19.19 1.41
CA ALA A 213 0.40 19.41 2.80
C ALA A 213 1.12 20.77 3.01
N PRO A 214 2.02 21.24 2.12
CA PRO A 214 2.60 22.57 2.22
C PRO A 214 1.57 23.71 2.09
N GLN A 215 0.61 23.58 1.17
CA GLN A 215 -0.45 24.58 1.00
C GLN A 215 -1.36 24.65 2.22
N LEU A 216 -1.73 23.47 2.78
CA LEU A 216 -2.54 23.39 3.98
C LEU A 216 -1.80 23.97 5.18
N ARG A 217 -0.52 23.65 5.37
CA ARG A 217 0.35 24.23 6.42
C ARG A 217 0.38 25.75 6.36
N LYS A 218 0.62 26.32 5.18
CA LYS A 218 0.61 27.76 4.97
C LYS A 218 -0.73 28.40 5.32
N LYS A 219 -1.84 27.77 4.88
CA LYS A 219 -3.20 28.24 5.13
C LYS A 219 -3.55 28.24 6.62
N LEU A 220 -3.14 27.20 7.35
CA LEU A 220 -3.40 27.04 8.78
C LEU A 220 -2.39 27.80 9.66
N LYS A 221 -1.31 28.34 9.09
CA LYS A 221 -0.23 29.04 9.77
C LYS A 221 0.45 28.23 10.87
N LEU A 222 0.64 26.91 10.62
CA LEU A 222 1.30 26.00 11.54
C LEU A 222 2.76 25.79 11.18
N ALA A 223 3.63 25.70 12.18
CA ALA A 223 5.00 25.22 12.01
C ALA A 223 5.00 23.68 11.81
N ASP A 224 6.12 23.15 11.33
CA ASP A 224 6.31 21.70 11.16
C ASP A 224 6.68 21.00 12.46
N GLY A 225 6.28 19.72 12.61
CA GLY A 225 6.64 18.88 13.74
C GLY A 225 5.70 19.00 14.95
N GLY A 226 6.22 18.60 16.13
CA GLY A 226 5.42 18.47 17.35
C GLY A 226 4.72 17.11 17.46
N ASP A 227 3.89 16.95 18.49
CA ASP A 227 3.23 15.68 18.82
C ASP A 227 1.87 15.53 18.13
N ALA A 228 1.26 16.62 17.70
CA ALA A 228 -0.02 16.60 17.00
C ALA A 228 0.16 16.19 15.52
N TYR A 229 -0.76 15.36 15.03
CA TYR A 229 -0.90 15.02 13.63
C TYR A 229 -2.21 15.59 13.09
N LEU A 230 -2.17 16.11 11.88
CA LEU A 230 -3.32 16.69 11.21
C LEU A 230 -3.47 16.03 9.82
N PHE A 231 -4.54 15.27 9.66
CA PHE A 231 -4.85 14.62 8.39
C PHE A 231 -5.91 15.41 7.65
N GLY A 232 -5.63 15.80 6.41
CA GLY A 232 -6.63 16.33 5.49
C GLY A 232 -7.11 15.22 4.55
N THR A 233 -8.43 14.96 4.51
CA THR A 233 -8.98 13.89 3.68
C THR A 233 -10.41 14.20 3.23
N THR A 234 -10.93 13.33 2.35
CA THR A 234 -12.33 13.35 1.89
C THR A 234 -13.04 12.11 2.43
N MET A 235 -14.14 12.29 3.13
CA MET A 235 -14.98 11.22 3.69
C MET A 235 -15.86 10.55 2.61
N GLN A 236 -16.52 9.45 2.96
CA GLN A 236 -17.44 8.71 2.06
C GLN A 236 -18.54 9.61 1.46
N GLY A 237 -19.05 10.57 2.23
CA GLY A 237 -20.04 11.55 1.76
C GLY A 237 -19.52 12.63 0.82
N GLY A 238 -18.22 12.67 0.53
CA GLY A 238 -17.59 13.71 -0.28
C GLY A 238 -17.13 14.94 0.49
N ASP A 239 -17.36 14.98 1.79
CA ASP A 239 -16.97 16.10 2.65
C ASP A 239 -15.45 16.14 2.86
N HIS A 240 -14.87 17.32 2.66
CA HIS A 240 -13.46 17.55 2.97
C HIS A 240 -13.29 17.89 4.45
N VAL A 241 -12.57 17.05 5.18
CA VAL A 241 -12.36 17.20 6.62
C VAL A 241 -10.89 17.29 6.98
N LEU A 242 -10.64 17.93 8.10
CA LEU A 242 -9.38 17.87 8.85
C LEU A 242 -9.60 17.05 10.11
N ILE A 243 -8.68 16.13 10.38
CA ILE A 243 -8.70 15.24 11.54
C ILE A 243 -7.46 15.52 12.36
N ARG A 244 -7.66 16.06 13.56
CA ARG A 244 -6.60 16.24 14.54
C ARG A 244 -6.46 14.96 15.34
N THR A 245 -5.23 14.48 15.50
CA THR A 245 -4.93 13.22 16.14
C THR A 245 -3.66 13.29 16.97
N ALA A 246 -3.56 12.40 17.97
CA ALA A 246 -2.32 12.08 18.68
C ALA A 246 -1.85 10.67 18.28
N LYS A 247 -0.54 10.44 18.14
CA LYS A 247 0.01 9.11 17.83
C LYS A 247 -0.23 8.17 19.01
N ILE A 248 -0.74 6.96 18.72
CA ILE A 248 -0.86 5.91 19.72
C ILE A 248 0.54 5.32 19.94
N SER A 249 0.99 5.29 21.19
CA SER A 249 2.19 4.53 21.56
C SER A 249 1.92 3.04 21.36
N ARG A 250 2.84 2.35 20.68
CA ARG A 250 2.85 0.89 20.60
C ARG A 250 3.22 0.27 21.92
#